data_e58f217ee85879c85eb7d8272228b41c
#
_entry.id   e58f217ee85879c85eb7d8272228b41c
#
_cell.length_a   1.000
_cell.length_b   1.000
_cell.length_c   1.000
_cell.angle_alpha   90.00
_cell.angle_beta   90.00
_cell.angle_gamma   90.00
#
_symmetry.space_group_name_H-M   'P 1'
#
loop_
_entity.id
_entity.type
_entity.pdbx_description
1 polymer ?
#
loop_
_entity_poly.entity_id
_entity_poly.type
_entity_poly.pdbx_seq_one_letter_code
_entity_poly.pdbx_strand_id
1 'polypeptide(L)'
;MDGILPLIREISSLRWEHAAPQRIGCRMGRPEKSAPREMSPRSHMLFPIALEGGNQRLISNAAGKGSIRVQMGKRICSKCGKDSPFIQCHHRVVDDAGIPKVGETCGGRTDMKESTGNSRRRGEMQSVPLEAIIEDAQLRIGMDRLPSQVKCVKELKSRNQTPEPIEKGLIRAKYDLPVFRDGTVRFDMSDVPVTHFTPEEIDVDWKRLHALGYTHDWEGKPLESDDQMLELFPQDFIVAENAADYFLRTAQFVDEVLVKFYGLQPYYLSLIHI
;
A
#
# COMPACT_ATOMS: atom_id res chain seq x y z
N MET A 1 -16.99 3.56 22.60
CA MET A 1 -15.89 3.21 23.55
C MET A 1 -14.91 4.36 23.52
N ASP A 2 -14.94 5.16 24.54
CA ASP A 2 -13.98 6.23 24.72
C ASP A 2 -12.65 5.55 25.05
N GLY A 3 -11.76 5.52 24.07
CA GLY A 3 -10.49 4.85 24.18
C GLY A 3 -9.56 5.54 25.19
N ILE A 4 -8.44 4.95 25.49
CA ILE A 4 -7.40 5.45 26.41
C ILE A 4 -6.79 6.81 25.97
N LEU A 5 -6.91 7.17 24.68
CA LEU A 5 -6.37 8.40 24.10
C LEU A 5 -6.87 9.69 24.77
N PRO A 6 -8.17 9.88 25.09
CA PRO A 6 -8.63 11.07 25.80
C PRO A 6 -7.95 11.24 27.14
N LEU A 7 -7.78 10.16 27.90
CA LEU A 7 -7.08 10.17 29.19
C LEU A 7 -5.59 10.54 29.04
N ILE A 8 -4.90 9.99 28.03
CA ILE A 8 -3.51 10.33 27.75
C ILE A 8 -3.36 11.80 27.34
N ARG A 9 -4.30 12.34 26.58
CA ARG A 9 -4.33 13.78 26.21
C ARG A 9 -4.49 14.68 27.42
N GLU A 10 -5.30 14.27 28.37
CA GLU A 10 -5.53 15.04 29.61
C GLU A 10 -4.30 15.05 30.53
N ILE A 11 -3.59 13.93 30.62
CA ILE A 11 -2.40 13.80 31.49
C ILE A 11 -1.13 14.36 30.83
N SER A 12 -1.04 14.29 29.51
CA SER A 12 0.13 14.68 28.73
C SER A 12 -0.06 16.05 28.08
N SER A 13 0.96 16.90 28.11
CA SER A 13 0.98 18.15 27.34
C SER A 13 1.14 17.93 25.82
N LEU A 14 1.31 16.68 25.38
CA LEU A 14 1.53 16.33 23.99
C LEU A 14 0.20 16.05 23.28
N ARG A 15 0.14 16.40 21.99
CA ARG A 15 -0.97 16.07 21.12
C ARG A 15 -0.85 14.62 20.65
N TRP A 16 -1.73 13.76 21.16
CA TRP A 16 -1.81 12.36 20.76
C TRP A 16 -2.97 12.13 19.80
N GLU A 17 -2.71 11.42 18.70
CA GLU A 17 -3.73 11.10 17.69
C GLU A 17 -3.68 9.62 17.32
N HIS A 18 -4.81 9.10 16.82
CA HIS A 18 -4.84 7.77 16.24
C HIS A 18 -4.01 7.74 14.96
N ALA A 19 -3.16 6.72 14.85
CA ALA A 19 -2.41 6.49 13.63
C ALA A 19 -3.29 5.77 12.61
N ALA A 20 -3.25 6.21 11.35
CA ALA A 20 -3.83 5.45 10.24
C ALA A 20 -3.15 4.07 10.10
N PRO A 21 -3.91 3.02 9.71
CA PRO A 21 -3.37 1.67 9.50
C PRO A 21 -2.39 1.59 8.31
N GLN A 22 -2.44 2.57 7.42
CA GLN A 22 -1.48 2.79 6.33
C GLN A 22 -0.86 4.17 6.53
N ARG A 23 0.40 4.33 6.14
CA ARG A 23 1.11 5.60 6.26
C ARG A 23 1.95 5.86 5.02
N ILE A 24 2.02 7.12 4.64
CA ILE A 24 2.99 7.65 3.71
C ILE A 24 4.12 8.27 4.53
N GLY A 25 5.34 7.86 4.21
CA GLY A 25 6.56 8.42 4.79
C GLY A 25 7.60 8.58 3.69
N CYS A 26 8.47 9.56 3.82
CA CYS A 26 9.59 9.76 2.93
C CYS A 26 10.88 9.35 3.65
N ARG A 27 11.72 8.60 2.95
CA ARG A 27 13.09 8.28 3.37
C ARG A 27 14.02 8.52 2.21
N MET A 28 14.90 9.47 2.35
CA MET A 28 15.99 9.67 1.38
C MET A 28 17.05 8.60 1.54
N GLY A 29 17.45 8.01 0.43
CA GLY A 29 18.54 7.05 0.34
C GLY A 29 19.79 7.67 -0.25
N ARG A 30 20.88 6.91 -0.27
CA ARG A 30 22.09 7.30 -1.01
C ARG A 30 21.89 7.06 -2.51
N PRO A 31 22.53 7.84 -3.38
CA PRO A 31 22.63 7.51 -4.80
C PRO A 31 23.20 6.10 -4.98
N GLU A 32 22.51 5.24 -5.70
CA GLU A 32 23.01 3.89 -6.01
C GLU A 32 23.84 3.94 -7.29
N LYS A 33 25.01 3.29 -7.26
CA LYS A 33 25.89 3.20 -8.44
C LYS A 33 25.40 2.21 -9.51
N SER A 34 24.41 1.37 -9.18
CA SER A 34 23.87 0.38 -10.09
C SER A 34 22.71 0.97 -10.91
N ALA A 35 22.73 0.70 -12.21
CA ALA A 35 21.61 1.05 -13.07
C ALA A 35 20.30 0.42 -12.55
N PRO A 36 19.18 1.14 -12.58
CA PRO A 36 17.89 0.61 -12.16
C PRO A 36 17.53 -0.62 -13.00
N ARG A 37 17.19 -1.72 -12.35
CA ARG A 37 16.64 -2.91 -13.01
C ARG A 37 15.16 -2.68 -13.27
N GLU A 38 14.84 -2.32 -14.48
CA GLU A 38 13.44 -2.21 -14.88
C GLU A 38 12.84 -3.60 -15.13
N MET A 39 11.76 -3.90 -14.40
CA MET A 39 10.91 -5.04 -14.72
C MET A 39 9.70 -4.56 -15.49
N SER A 40 9.41 -5.17 -16.63
CA SER A 40 8.18 -4.91 -17.38
C SER A 40 7.32 -6.18 -17.42
N PRO A 41 6.06 -6.13 -16.93
CA PRO A 41 5.51 -5.09 -16.05
C PRO A 41 6.15 -5.11 -14.66
N ARG A 42 5.98 -4.01 -13.90
CA ARG A 42 6.42 -3.92 -12.50
C ARG A 42 5.52 -4.77 -11.60
N SER A 43 6.04 -5.25 -10.45
CA SER A 43 5.24 -6.02 -9.50
C SER A 43 4.25 -5.11 -8.75
N HIS A 44 2.97 -5.45 -8.78
CA HIS A 44 1.90 -4.68 -8.11
C HIS A 44 1.37 -5.39 -6.86
N MET A 45 1.58 -6.70 -6.74
CA MET A 45 0.93 -7.50 -5.71
C MET A 45 1.90 -8.51 -5.08
N LEU A 46 1.93 -8.59 -3.77
CA LEU A 46 2.71 -9.56 -3.00
C LEU A 46 1.89 -10.84 -2.71
N PHE A 47 1.20 -11.34 -3.72
CA PHE A 47 0.50 -12.63 -3.67
C PHE A 47 1.25 -13.65 -4.52
N PRO A 48 1.55 -14.87 -3.99
CA PRO A 48 2.30 -15.89 -4.71
C PRO A 48 1.39 -16.62 -5.70
N ILE A 49 1.80 -16.71 -6.95
CA ILE A 49 1.08 -17.45 -8.01
C ILE A 49 1.98 -18.49 -8.71
N ALA A 50 3.15 -18.78 -8.18
CA ALA A 50 4.15 -19.64 -8.79
C ALA A 50 4.44 -19.27 -10.25
N LEU A 51 4.28 -20.18 -11.20
CA LEU A 51 4.40 -19.95 -12.65
C LEU A 51 3.04 -19.97 -13.36
N GLU A 52 1.94 -19.99 -12.61
CA GLU A 52 0.59 -20.11 -13.17
C GLU A 52 0.15 -18.89 -13.98
N GLY A 53 0.73 -17.73 -13.70
CA GLY A 53 0.55 -16.49 -14.47
C GLY A 53 1.46 -16.34 -15.70
N GLY A 54 2.17 -17.40 -16.10
CA GLY A 54 3.15 -17.37 -17.18
C GLY A 54 4.45 -16.65 -16.79
N ASN A 55 5.31 -16.36 -17.77
CA ASN A 55 6.62 -15.72 -17.57
C ASN A 55 6.52 -14.34 -16.91
N GLN A 56 5.46 -13.59 -17.21
CA GLN A 56 5.20 -12.27 -16.65
C GLN A 56 4.48 -12.33 -15.29
N ARG A 57 4.02 -13.50 -14.87
CA ARG A 57 3.28 -13.70 -13.62
C ARG A 57 2.05 -12.80 -13.49
N LEU A 58 1.24 -12.72 -14.54
CA LEU A 58 0.02 -11.92 -14.54
C LEU A 58 -1.11 -12.64 -13.79
N ILE A 59 -1.80 -11.91 -12.94
CA ILE A 59 -2.90 -12.47 -12.14
C ILE A 59 -4.07 -12.89 -13.04
N SER A 60 -4.34 -12.18 -14.12
CA SER A 60 -5.38 -12.50 -15.09
C SER A 60 -5.20 -13.88 -15.70
N ASN A 61 -3.95 -14.22 -16.10
CA ASN A 61 -3.64 -15.53 -16.65
C ASN A 61 -3.76 -16.66 -15.62
N ALA A 62 -3.42 -16.37 -14.36
CA ALA A 62 -3.55 -17.34 -13.26
C ALA A 62 -5.02 -17.55 -12.87
N ALA A 63 -5.83 -16.48 -12.89
CA ALA A 63 -7.27 -16.53 -12.58
C ALA A 63 -8.03 -17.41 -13.59
N GLY A 64 -7.72 -17.33 -14.88
CA GLY A 64 -8.34 -18.16 -15.92
C GLY A 64 -8.19 -19.68 -15.74
N LYS A 65 -7.37 -20.14 -14.79
CA LYS A 65 -7.24 -21.53 -14.37
C LYS A 65 -8.19 -21.94 -13.23
N GLY A 66 -8.95 -21.00 -12.70
CA GLY A 66 -9.86 -21.17 -11.56
C GLY A 66 -9.11 -21.32 -10.23
N SER A 67 -8.40 -22.43 -10.05
CA SER A 67 -7.59 -22.72 -8.85
C SER A 67 -6.12 -22.93 -9.19
N ILE A 68 -5.24 -22.42 -8.35
CA ILE A 68 -3.79 -22.54 -8.51
C ILE A 68 -3.15 -23.29 -7.34
N ARG A 69 -2.02 -23.94 -7.58
CA ARG A 69 -1.23 -24.61 -6.54
C ARG A 69 0.00 -23.78 -6.19
N VAL A 70 0.08 -23.34 -4.94
CA VAL A 70 1.17 -22.48 -4.47
C VAL A 70 1.69 -22.94 -3.11
N GLN A 71 2.98 -22.69 -2.88
CA GLN A 71 3.65 -23.04 -1.61
C GLN A 71 3.59 -21.84 -0.67
N MET A 72 2.94 -22.01 0.49
CA MET A 72 2.81 -20.95 1.49
C MET A 72 2.54 -21.55 2.88
N GLY A 73 2.59 -20.71 3.92
CA GLY A 73 2.20 -21.12 5.27
C GLY A 73 0.73 -21.50 5.34
N LYS A 74 0.44 -22.63 5.99
CA LYS A 74 -0.92 -23.11 6.19
C LYS A 74 -1.54 -22.43 7.40
N ARG A 75 -2.75 -21.89 7.22
CA ARG A 75 -3.55 -21.26 8.29
C ARG A 75 -4.92 -21.91 8.34
N ILE A 76 -5.52 -21.96 9.52
CA ILE A 76 -6.85 -22.54 9.75
C ILE A 76 -7.74 -21.46 10.35
N CYS A 77 -8.94 -21.34 9.81
CA CYS A 77 -9.94 -20.41 10.33
C CYS A 77 -10.53 -20.94 11.66
N SER A 78 -10.52 -20.09 12.69
CA SER A 78 -11.13 -20.41 13.99
C SER A 78 -12.65 -20.52 13.95
N LYS A 79 -13.32 -19.89 12.94
CA LYS A 79 -14.78 -19.89 12.81
C LYS A 79 -15.31 -21.05 11.97
N CYS A 80 -14.75 -21.33 10.80
CA CYS A 80 -15.27 -22.34 9.88
C CYS A 80 -14.38 -23.60 9.77
N GLY A 81 -13.20 -23.62 10.40
CA GLY A 81 -12.26 -24.75 10.38
C GLY A 81 -11.54 -25.00 9.06
N LYS A 82 -11.81 -24.20 8.01
CA LYS A 82 -11.20 -24.38 6.69
C LYS A 82 -9.83 -23.72 6.59
N ASP A 83 -8.99 -24.25 5.71
CA ASP A 83 -7.67 -23.68 5.42
C ASP A 83 -7.82 -22.35 4.66
N SER A 84 -7.04 -21.34 5.01
CA SER A 84 -7.04 -20.05 4.36
C SER A 84 -5.61 -19.51 4.23
N PRO A 85 -5.22 -18.87 3.11
CA PRO A 85 -3.91 -18.25 2.99
C PRO A 85 -3.80 -16.92 3.73
N PHE A 86 -4.92 -16.27 4.07
CA PHE A 86 -4.97 -14.95 4.66
C PHE A 86 -5.18 -14.97 6.17
N ILE A 87 -4.93 -13.83 6.82
CA ILE A 87 -5.20 -13.62 8.25
C ILE A 87 -6.71 -13.66 8.53
N GLN A 88 -7.52 -13.19 7.58
CA GLN A 88 -8.98 -13.32 7.61
C GLN A 88 -9.42 -14.37 6.59
N CYS A 89 -10.39 -15.19 6.98
CA CYS A 89 -10.88 -16.29 6.16
C CYS A 89 -11.62 -15.76 4.92
N HIS A 90 -11.21 -16.22 3.75
CA HIS A 90 -11.78 -15.86 2.45
C HIS A 90 -12.89 -16.80 1.96
N HIS A 91 -13.19 -17.86 2.70
CA HIS A 91 -14.21 -18.82 2.26
C HIS A 91 -15.59 -18.15 2.23
N ARG A 92 -16.30 -18.33 1.13
CA ARG A 92 -17.67 -17.84 0.97
C ARG A 92 -18.62 -18.49 1.96
N VAL A 93 -19.51 -17.70 2.50
CA VAL A 93 -20.64 -18.21 3.28
C VAL A 93 -21.59 -18.94 2.33
N VAL A 94 -22.12 -20.08 2.76
CA VAL A 94 -23.13 -20.82 2.00
C VAL A 94 -24.53 -20.48 2.54
N ASP A 95 -25.52 -20.45 1.65
CA ASP A 95 -26.92 -20.30 2.05
C ASP A 95 -27.50 -21.62 2.56
N ASP A 96 -28.79 -21.62 2.91
CA ASP A 96 -29.49 -22.80 3.40
C ASP A 96 -29.57 -23.93 2.35
N ALA A 97 -29.43 -23.61 1.07
CA ALA A 97 -29.36 -24.57 -0.05
C ALA A 97 -27.94 -25.07 -0.34
N GLY A 98 -26.92 -24.59 0.43
CA GLY A 98 -25.53 -24.97 0.24
C GLY A 98 -24.83 -24.21 -0.89
N ILE A 99 -25.43 -23.12 -1.43
CA ILE A 99 -24.87 -22.34 -2.54
C ILE A 99 -23.95 -21.25 -1.96
N PRO A 100 -22.69 -21.12 -2.46
CA PRO A 100 -21.78 -20.07 -2.02
C PRO A 100 -22.27 -18.67 -2.42
N LYS A 101 -22.39 -17.77 -1.47
CA LYS A 101 -22.75 -16.37 -1.72
C LYS A 101 -21.54 -15.57 -2.17
N VAL A 102 -21.59 -15.00 -3.37
CA VAL A 102 -20.52 -14.16 -3.91
C VAL A 102 -20.45 -12.85 -3.13
N GLY A 103 -19.22 -12.42 -2.76
CA GLY A 103 -19.00 -11.22 -1.97
C GLY A 103 -19.12 -11.40 -0.45
N GLU A 104 -19.80 -12.44 0.04
CA GLU A 104 -19.94 -12.73 1.46
C GLU A 104 -18.93 -13.79 1.90
N THR A 105 -17.94 -13.38 2.70
CA THR A 105 -16.91 -14.30 3.21
C THR A 105 -17.06 -14.55 4.71
N CYS A 106 -16.55 -15.68 5.17
CA CYS A 106 -16.57 -16.05 6.58
C CYS A 106 -15.93 -15.00 7.49
N GLY A 107 -14.85 -14.32 7.02
CA GLY A 107 -14.17 -13.24 7.73
C GLY A 107 -13.55 -13.63 9.08
N GLY A 108 -13.64 -14.90 9.49
CA GLY A 108 -13.07 -15.38 10.75
C GLY A 108 -11.55 -15.24 10.77
N ARG A 109 -11.00 -15.00 11.96
CA ARG A 109 -9.54 -14.94 12.15
C ARG A 109 -8.94 -16.33 11.87
N THR A 110 -7.74 -16.36 11.30
CA THR A 110 -7.01 -17.60 11.01
C THR A 110 -5.73 -17.67 11.82
N ASP A 111 -5.40 -18.87 12.29
CA ASP A 111 -4.17 -19.14 13.03
C ASP A 111 -3.22 -20.01 12.21
N MET A 112 -1.91 -19.79 12.38
CA MET A 112 -0.89 -20.56 11.69
C MET A 112 -0.89 -22.01 12.21
N LYS A 113 -0.92 -22.97 11.29
CA LYS A 113 -0.70 -24.35 11.61
C LYS A 113 0.79 -24.68 11.62
N GLU A 114 1.24 -25.43 12.60
CA GLU A 114 2.61 -25.92 12.63
C GLU A 114 2.84 -26.90 11.46
N SER A 115 3.92 -26.65 10.72
CA SER A 115 4.36 -27.54 9.65
C SER A 115 5.45 -28.46 10.15
N THR A 116 5.41 -29.71 9.75
CA THR A 116 6.40 -30.72 10.09
C THR A 116 7.33 -31.04 8.91
N GLY A 117 8.56 -31.45 9.18
CA GLY A 117 9.50 -31.89 8.14
C GLY A 117 10.06 -30.78 7.24
N ASN A 118 10.27 -31.10 5.96
CA ASN A 118 10.88 -30.21 4.96
C ASN A 118 10.05 -28.96 4.64
N SER A 119 8.78 -28.94 5.01
CA SER A 119 7.88 -27.81 4.84
C SER A 119 8.15 -26.64 5.81
N ARG A 120 9.07 -26.82 6.76
CA ARG A 120 9.37 -25.78 7.78
C ARG A 120 9.85 -24.46 7.22
N ARG A 121 10.56 -24.46 6.08
CA ARG A 121 11.15 -23.22 5.53
C ARG A 121 10.21 -22.47 4.60
N ARG A 122 9.49 -23.16 3.71
CA ARG A 122 8.69 -22.53 2.63
C ARG A 122 7.18 -22.68 2.77
N GLY A 123 6.71 -23.53 3.69
CA GLY A 123 5.31 -23.87 3.85
C GLY A 123 4.90 -25.11 3.04
N GLU A 124 3.61 -25.36 2.98
CA GLU A 124 3.00 -26.52 2.30
C GLU A 124 2.40 -26.12 0.96
N MET A 125 2.31 -27.06 0.02
CA MET A 125 1.58 -26.86 -1.23
C MET A 125 0.08 -26.81 -0.93
N GLN A 126 -0.56 -25.72 -1.31
CA GLN A 126 -1.99 -25.48 -1.12
C GLN A 126 -2.66 -25.19 -2.44
N SER A 127 -3.89 -25.64 -2.58
CA SER A 127 -4.79 -25.26 -3.67
C SER A 127 -5.55 -24.02 -3.24
N VAL A 128 -5.47 -22.97 -4.05
CA VAL A 128 -6.12 -21.67 -3.79
C VAL A 128 -7.11 -21.38 -4.91
N PRO A 129 -8.41 -21.19 -4.62
CA PRO A 129 -9.43 -20.86 -5.62
C PRO A 129 -9.28 -19.36 -6.01
N LEU A 130 -8.27 -19.08 -6.85
CA LEU A 130 -7.83 -17.72 -7.13
C LEU A 130 -8.91 -16.88 -7.82
N GLU A 131 -9.63 -17.47 -8.77
CA GLU A 131 -10.71 -16.81 -9.50
C GLU A 131 -11.81 -16.30 -8.55
N ALA A 132 -12.29 -17.17 -7.66
CA ALA A 132 -13.31 -16.80 -6.67
C ALA A 132 -12.84 -15.71 -5.70
N ILE A 133 -11.57 -15.76 -5.28
CA ILE A 133 -11.00 -14.74 -4.38
C ILE A 133 -10.89 -13.40 -5.10
N ILE A 134 -10.52 -13.38 -6.38
CA ILE A 134 -10.44 -12.15 -7.18
C ILE A 134 -11.84 -11.57 -7.38
N GLU A 135 -12.82 -12.38 -7.71
CA GLU A 135 -14.21 -11.95 -7.88
C GLU A 135 -14.75 -11.28 -6.61
N ASP A 136 -14.56 -11.91 -5.45
CA ASP A 136 -14.95 -11.34 -4.15
C ASP A 136 -14.19 -10.06 -3.82
N ALA A 137 -12.90 -9.98 -4.18
CA ALA A 137 -12.09 -8.79 -4.00
C ALA A 137 -12.57 -7.63 -4.88
N GLN A 138 -12.85 -7.90 -6.15
CA GLN A 138 -13.38 -6.90 -7.09
C GLN A 138 -14.72 -6.32 -6.62
N LEU A 139 -15.64 -7.17 -6.17
CA LEU A 139 -16.93 -6.73 -5.62
C LEU A 139 -16.74 -5.83 -4.39
N ARG A 140 -15.86 -6.20 -3.46
CA ARG A 140 -15.61 -5.40 -2.25
C ARG A 140 -15.04 -4.01 -2.55
N ILE A 141 -14.17 -3.90 -3.54
CA ILE A 141 -13.55 -2.61 -3.90
C ILE A 141 -14.33 -1.86 -4.98
N GLY A 142 -15.42 -2.43 -5.52
CA GLY A 142 -16.20 -1.83 -6.59
C GLY A 142 -15.40 -1.67 -7.89
N MET A 143 -14.70 -2.74 -8.30
CA MET A 143 -13.88 -2.76 -9.51
C MET A 143 -14.47 -3.70 -10.56
N ASP A 144 -15.03 -3.18 -11.63
CA ASP A 144 -15.71 -3.98 -12.67
C ASP A 144 -14.74 -4.82 -13.51
N ARG A 145 -13.52 -4.34 -13.71
CA ARG A 145 -12.52 -5.01 -14.55
C ARG A 145 -11.16 -5.04 -13.89
N LEU A 146 -10.45 -6.17 -14.04
CA LEU A 146 -9.05 -6.26 -13.63
C LEU A 146 -8.18 -5.33 -14.47
N PRO A 147 -7.24 -4.59 -13.87
CA PRO A 147 -6.19 -3.91 -14.62
C PRO A 147 -5.40 -4.92 -15.47
N SER A 148 -5.01 -4.53 -16.68
CA SER A 148 -4.48 -5.45 -17.71
C SER A 148 -3.15 -6.11 -17.32
N GLN A 149 -2.33 -5.47 -16.51
CA GLN A 149 -0.95 -5.90 -16.23
C GLN A 149 -0.64 -6.02 -14.74
N VAL A 150 -1.53 -6.65 -13.98
CA VAL A 150 -1.27 -6.89 -12.55
C VAL A 150 -0.30 -8.05 -12.38
N LYS A 151 0.95 -7.73 -12.04
CA LYS A 151 2.01 -8.72 -11.81
C LYS A 151 2.10 -9.10 -10.33
N CYS A 152 2.09 -10.41 -10.10
CA CYS A 152 2.25 -11.03 -8.80
C CYS A 152 3.68 -11.56 -8.57
N VAL A 153 3.96 -12.10 -7.38
CA VAL A 153 5.24 -12.73 -7.05
C VAL A 153 5.21 -14.23 -7.31
N LYS A 154 6.38 -14.83 -7.54
CA LYS A 154 6.51 -16.26 -7.73
C LYS A 154 6.24 -17.02 -6.42
N GLU A 155 6.87 -16.57 -5.34
CA GLU A 155 6.83 -17.21 -4.03
C GLU A 155 7.01 -16.17 -2.92
N LEU A 156 6.58 -16.48 -1.71
CA LEU A 156 6.84 -15.69 -0.52
C LEU A 156 8.24 -15.96 0.04
N LYS A 157 8.79 -15.03 0.82
CA LYS A 157 10.14 -15.11 1.38
C LYS A 157 10.27 -16.24 2.42
N SER A 158 9.21 -16.48 3.19
CA SER A 158 9.15 -17.53 4.22
C SER A 158 7.72 -18.01 4.44
N ARG A 159 7.56 -19.16 5.10
CA ARG A 159 6.24 -19.68 5.47
C ARG A 159 5.46 -18.78 6.42
N ASN A 160 6.15 -18.00 7.24
CA ASN A 160 5.52 -17.10 8.21
C ASN A 160 5.00 -15.82 7.56
N GLN A 161 5.42 -15.54 6.34
CA GLN A 161 4.91 -14.40 5.58
C GLN A 161 3.51 -14.74 5.07
N THR A 162 2.56 -13.88 5.40
CA THR A 162 1.19 -13.97 4.88
C THR A 162 1.13 -13.27 3.53
N PRO A 163 0.44 -13.83 2.51
CA PRO A 163 0.22 -13.13 1.27
C PRO A 163 -0.58 -11.84 1.50
N GLU A 164 -0.30 -10.86 0.68
CA GLU A 164 -1.06 -9.61 0.68
C GLU A 164 -2.51 -9.87 0.26
N PRO A 165 -3.51 -9.20 0.88
CA PRO A 165 -4.88 -9.21 0.37
C PRO A 165 -4.94 -8.73 -1.07
N ILE A 166 -5.70 -9.42 -1.92
CA ILE A 166 -5.76 -9.15 -3.36
C ILE A 166 -6.27 -7.73 -3.64
N GLU A 167 -7.20 -7.24 -2.84
CA GLU A 167 -7.76 -5.89 -2.91
C GLU A 167 -6.68 -4.81 -2.93
N LYS A 168 -5.71 -4.91 -2.03
CA LYS A 168 -4.61 -3.94 -1.94
C LYS A 168 -3.74 -3.94 -3.20
N GLY A 169 -3.46 -5.12 -3.74
CA GLY A 169 -2.70 -5.26 -4.97
C GLY A 169 -3.44 -4.72 -6.19
N LEU A 170 -4.75 -4.92 -6.27
CA LEU A 170 -5.59 -4.40 -7.34
C LEU A 170 -5.69 -2.87 -7.29
N ILE A 171 -5.93 -2.29 -6.11
CA ILE A 171 -5.94 -0.83 -5.94
C ILE A 171 -4.58 -0.24 -6.29
N ARG A 172 -3.47 -0.89 -5.86
CA ARG A 172 -2.11 -0.43 -6.20
C ARG A 172 -1.86 -0.45 -7.72
N ALA A 173 -2.31 -1.49 -8.41
CA ALA A 173 -2.20 -1.59 -9.86
C ALA A 173 -3.03 -0.53 -10.60
N LYS A 174 -4.18 -0.14 -10.05
CA LYS A 174 -5.01 0.95 -10.59
C LYS A 174 -4.24 2.28 -10.65
N TYR A 175 -3.39 2.55 -9.67
CA TYR A 175 -2.57 3.76 -9.60
C TYR A 175 -1.15 3.58 -10.17
N ASP A 176 -0.89 2.45 -10.84
CA ASP A 176 0.44 2.11 -11.41
C ASP A 176 1.58 2.26 -10.40
N LEU A 177 1.38 1.76 -9.20
CA LEU A 177 2.38 1.79 -8.14
C LEU A 177 3.03 0.42 -7.99
N PRO A 178 4.34 0.28 -8.27
CA PRO A 178 5.05 -0.97 -8.02
C PRO A 178 5.27 -1.17 -6.53
N VAL A 179 5.31 -2.44 -6.11
CA VAL A 179 5.63 -2.82 -4.74
C VAL A 179 6.94 -3.60 -4.69
N PHE A 180 7.79 -3.23 -3.76
CA PHE A 180 9.01 -3.96 -3.45
C PHE A 180 8.71 -5.14 -2.51
N ARG A 181 9.68 -6.05 -2.40
CA ARG A 181 9.53 -7.29 -1.63
C ARG A 181 9.29 -7.07 -0.13
N ASP A 182 9.71 -5.94 0.38
CA ASP A 182 9.50 -5.49 1.76
C ASP A 182 8.16 -4.77 1.97
N GLY A 183 7.35 -4.64 0.92
CA GLY A 183 6.05 -3.97 0.95
C GLY A 183 6.11 -2.46 0.73
N THR A 184 7.31 -1.89 0.51
CA THR A 184 7.46 -0.46 0.25
C THR A 184 7.17 -0.12 -1.21
N VAL A 185 6.69 1.09 -1.45
CA VAL A 185 6.66 1.75 -2.76
C VAL A 185 7.86 2.70 -2.82
N ARG A 186 8.60 2.69 -3.91
CA ARG A 186 9.82 3.50 -4.06
C ARG A 186 9.78 4.26 -5.37
N PHE A 187 10.29 5.46 -5.35
CA PHE A 187 10.51 6.31 -6.50
C PHE A 187 11.96 6.77 -6.49
N ASP A 188 12.67 6.55 -7.60
CA ASP A 188 14.05 7.00 -7.76
C ASP A 188 14.05 8.38 -8.37
N MET A 189 14.62 9.35 -7.66
CA MET A 189 14.74 10.74 -8.09
C MET A 189 16.16 11.24 -7.80
N SER A 190 16.61 12.20 -8.57
CA SER A 190 17.82 12.94 -8.24
C SER A 190 17.50 13.95 -7.14
N ASP A 191 18.39 14.05 -6.17
CA ASP A 191 18.33 15.05 -5.12
C ASP A 191 19.46 16.06 -5.31
N VAL A 192 19.17 17.32 -5.05
CA VAL A 192 20.14 18.42 -5.02
C VAL A 192 20.04 19.07 -3.65
N PRO A 193 21.16 19.27 -2.94
CA PRO A 193 21.12 20.00 -1.68
C PRO A 193 20.75 21.46 -1.92
N VAL A 194 19.60 21.86 -1.40
CA VAL A 194 19.09 23.24 -1.47
C VAL A 194 18.99 23.76 -0.05
N THR A 195 19.56 24.93 0.19
CA THR A 195 19.49 25.63 1.47
C THR A 195 18.66 26.89 1.41
N HIS A 196 18.64 27.54 0.24
CA HIS A 196 17.89 28.76 -0.04
C HIS A 196 17.18 28.63 -1.39
N PHE A 197 16.04 29.29 -1.52
CA PHE A 197 15.22 29.29 -2.74
C PHE A 197 14.35 30.55 -2.77
N THR A 198 13.82 30.90 -3.93
CA THR A 198 12.76 31.91 -4.06
C THR A 198 11.42 31.20 -4.38
N PRO A 199 10.26 31.79 -4.00
CA PRO A 199 8.96 31.32 -4.42
C PRO A 199 8.84 31.11 -5.93
N GLU A 200 9.39 32.04 -6.74
CA GLU A 200 9.40 31.96 -8.20
C GLU A 200 10.16 30.73 -8.73
N GLU A 201 11.31 30.35 -8.12
CA GLU A 201 12.10 29.21 -8.55
C GLU A 201 11.38 27.88 -8.41
N ILE A 202 10.42 27.79 -7.48
CA ILE A 202 9.66 26.56 -7.21
C ILE A 202 8.20 26.63 -7.70
N ASP A 203 7.85 27.71 -8.42
CA ASP A 203 6.50 27.96 -8.95
C ASP A 203 5.40 27.91 -7.86
N VAL A 204 5.70 28.50 -6.69
CA VAL A 204 4.78 28.58 -5.55
C VAL A 204 4.63 30.02 -5.08
N ASP A 205 3.39 30.55 -5.07
CA ASP A 205 3.06 31.88 -4.58
C ASP A 205 3.55 32.09 -3.12
N TRP A 206 4.19 33.21 -2.85
CA TRP A 206 4.68 33.59 -1.53
C TRP A 206 3.60 33.51 -0.43
N LYS A 207 2.33 33.80 -0.75
CA LYS A 207 1.22 33.74 0.19
C LYS A 207 1.01 32.29 0.69
N ARG A 208 1.22 31.32 -0.19
CA ARG A 208 1.12 29.90 0.15
C ARG A 208 2.28 29.48 1.04
N LEU A 209 3.49 29.93 0.75
CA LEU A 209 4.66 29.71 1.62
C LEU A 209 4.49 30.40 2.97
N HIS A 210 3.92 31.60 2.99
CA HIS A 210 3.58 32.29 4.22
C HIS A 210 2.59 31.48 5.08
N ALA A 211 1.59 30.86 4.46
CA ALA A 211 0.65 29.96 5.16
C ALA A 211 1.30 28.69 5.68
N LEU A 212 2.43 28.24 5.08
CA LEU A 212 3.24 27.11 5.55
C LEU A 212 4.23 27.48 6.67
N GLY A 213 4.35 28.79 6.99
CA GLY A 213 5.17 29.28 8.09
C GLY A 213 6.41 30.09 7.69
N TYR A 214 6.66 30.27 6.39
CA TYR A 214 7.73 31.13 5.89
C TYR A 214 7.29 32.60 5.95
N THR A 215 7.41 33.22 7.12
CA THR A 215 6.89 34.58 7.37
C THR A 215 7.88 35.69 7.05
N HIS A 216 9.17 35.34 6.95
CA HIS A 216 10.26 36.32 6.70
C HIS A 216 11.23 35.71 5.68
N ASP A 217 11.89 36.59 4.93
CA ASP A 217 13.00 36.20 4.07
C ASP A 217 14.30 35.94 4.87
N TRP A 218 15.36 35.52 4.17
CA TRP A 218 16.65 35.19 4.80
C TRP A 218 17.35 36.41 5.47
N GLU A 219 16.96 37.64 5.10
CA GLU A 219 17.43 38.88 5.72
C GLU A 219 16.56 39.31 6.92
N GLY A 220 15.48 38.61 7.21
CA GLY A 220 14.53 38.91 8.28
C GLY A 220 13.47 39.95 7.92
N LYS A 221 13.29 40.27 6.64
CA LYS A 221 12.19 41.12 6.16
C LYS A 221 10.90 40.33 6.01
N PRO A 222 9.71 40.91 6.24
CA PRO A 222 8.46 40.22 5.98
C PRO A 222 8.39 39.67 4.55
N LEU A 223 7.84 38.46 4.39
CA LEU A 223 7.63 37.84 3.08
C LEU A 223 6.41 38.47 2.41
N GLU A 224 6.63 39.21 1.28
CA GLU A 224 5.60 39.97 0.57
C GLU A 224 5.63 39.78 -0.95
N SER A 225 6.67 39.11 -1.49
CA SER A 225 6.83 38.91 -2.93
C SER A 225 7.51 37.58 -3.28
N ASP A 226 7.34 37.13 -4.54
CA ASP A 226 7.86 35.86 -5.04
C ASP A 226 9.37 35.86 -5.36
N ASP A 227 10.02 37.03 -5.37
CA ASP A 227 11.45 37.21 -5.64
C ASP A 227 12.31 37.21 -4.38
N GLN A 228 11.70 37.20 -3.19
CA GLN A 228 12.44 37.18 -1.93
C GLN A 228 13.06 35.81 -1.67
N MET A 229 14.34 35.83 -1.25
CA MET A 229 15.08 34.59 -0.91
C MET A 229 14.64 34.05 0.46
N LEU A 230 14.34 32.78 0.53
CA LEU A 230 13.93 32.07 1.74
C LEU A 230 14.99 31.05 2.12
N GLU A 231 15.19 30.84 3.41
CA GLU A 231 15.96 29.70 3.92
C GLU A 231 15.03 28.49 4.07
N LEU A 232 15.41 27.35 3.47
CA LEU A 232 14.63 26.11 3.57
C LEU A 232 14.66 25.58 5.00
N PHE A 233 13.50 25.35 5.59
CA PHE A 233 13.43 24.76 6.93
C PHE A 233 14.01 23.34 6.96
N PRO A 234 14.69 22.93 8.05
CA PRO A 234 15.33 21.62 8.14
C PRO A 234 14.39 20.42 8.01
N GLN A 235 13.10 20.59 8.27
CA GLN A 235 12.06 19.57 8.15
C GLN A 235 11.42 19.50 6.76
N ASP A 236 11.68 20.51 5.89
CA ASP A 236 11.04 20.64 4.60
C ASP A 236 11.96 20.13 3.48
N PHE A 237 11.39 19.83 2.35
CA PHE A 237 12.09 19.50 1.13
C PHE A 237 11.29 19.94 -0.10
N ILE A 238 11.98 20.32 -1.14
CA ILE A 238 11.37 20.72 -2.41
C ILE A 238 11.29 19.46 -3.29
N VAL A 239 10.08 19.15 -3.77
CA VAL A 239 9.79 17.93 -4.52
C VAL A 239 9.80 18.24 -6.01
N ALA A 240 10.55 17.44 -6.81
CA ALA A 240 10.43 17.54 -8.26
C ALA A 240 9.02 17.13 -8.73
N GLU A 241 8.52 17.76 -9.80
CA GLU A 241 7.15 17.58 -10.33
C GLU A 241 6.77 16.10 -10.51
N ASN A 242 7.63 15.30 -11.13
CA ASN A 242 7.38 13.88 -11.32
C ASN A 242 7.33 13.10 -10.00
N ALA A 243 8.04 13.51 -8.97
CA ALA A 243 7.96 12.93 -7.64
C ALA A 243 6.69 13.38 -6.92
N ALA A 244 6.25 14.63 -7.11
CA ALA A 244 4.98 15.13 -6.58
C ALA A 244 3.79 14.32 -7.13
N ASP A 245 3.76 14.07 -8.45
CA ASP A 245 2.76 13.20 -9.07
C ASP A 245 2.78 11.76 -8.49
N TYR A 246 3.96 11.23 -8.23
CA TYR A 246 4.10 9.92 -7.62
C TYR A 246 3.60 9.88 -6.16
N PHE A 247 3.85 10.95 -5.39
CA PHE A 247 3.28 11.12 -4.05
C PHE A 247 1.76 11.22 -4.09
N LEU A 248 1.21 11.98 -5.02
CA LEU A 248 -0.23 12.11 -5.20
C LEU A 248 -0.88 10.77 -5.49
N ARG A 249 -0.35 9.99 -6.44
CA ARG A 249 -0.83 8.62 -6.74
C ARG A 249 -0.72 7.70 -5.52
N THR A 250 0.35 7.84 -4.74
CA THR A 250 0.52 7.06 -3.51
C THR A 250 -0.52 7.44 -2.45
N ALA A 251 -0.81 8.72 -2.29
CA ALA A 251 -1.86 9.21 -1.39
C ALA A 251 -3.25 8.71 -1.80
N GLN A 252 -3.59 8.79 -3.09
CA GLN A 252 -4.82 8.26 -3.64
C GLN A 252 -4.97 6.76 -3.39
N PHE A 253 -3.89 6.00 -3.60
CA PHE A 253 -3.87 4.57 -3.31
C PHE A 253 -4.14 4.29 -1.83
N VAL A 254 -3.46 5.01 -0.92
CA VAL A 254 -3.63 4.77 0.52
C VAL A 254 -5.04 5.15 0.97
N ASP A 255 -5.58 6.26 0.50
CA ASP A 255 -6.96 6.67 0.82
C ASP A 255 -7.99 5.69 0.28
N GLU A 256 -7.83 5.18 -0.94
CA GLU A 256 -8.73 4.16 -1.47
C GLU A 256 -8.64 2.85 -0.67
N VAL A 257 -7.47 2.47 -0.20
CA VAL A 257 -7.30 1.33 0.72
C VAL A 257 -7.96 1.59 2.07
N LEU A 258 -7.83 2.80 2.62
CA LEU A 258 -8.51 3.16 3.87
C LEU A 258 -10.02 3.02 3.74
N VAL A 259 -10.59 3.57 2.68
CA VAL A 259 -12.05 3.56 2.45
C VAL A 259 -12.56 2.17 2.09
N LYS A 260 -12.02 1.55 1.04
CA LYS A 260 -12.58 0.33 0.45
C LYS A 260 -12.19 -0.95 1.18
N PHE A 261 -11.02 -1.00 1.77
CA PHE A 261 -10.53 -2.20 2.44
C PHE A 261 -10.73 -2.15 3.97
N TYR A 262 -10.47 -0.99 4.60
CA TYR A 262 -10.58 -0.83 6.04
C TYR A 262 -11.92 -0.23 6.49
N GLY A 263 -12.72 0.35 5.59
CA GLY A 263 -13.98 1.03 5.93
C GLY A 263 -13.77 2.31 6.74
N LEU A 264 -12.63 2.96 6.59
CA LEU A 264 -12.25 4.20 7.28
C LEU A 264 -12.49 5.41 6.37
N GLN A 265 -12.41 6.60 6.95
CA GLN A 265 -12.45 7.85 6.18
C GLN A 265 -11.13 8.06 5.42
N PRO A 266 -11.15 8.73 4.26
CA PRO A 266 -9.93 9.16 3.58
C PRO A 266 -9.19 10.18 4.44
N TYR A 267 -7.86 10.21 4.32
CA TYR A 267 -7.03 11.04 5.19
C TYR A 267 -5.98 11.85 4.42
N TYR A 268 -5.26 11.22 3.51
CA TYR A 268 -4.05 11.81 2.94
C TYR A 268 -4.33 12.88 1.88
N LEU A 269 -5.33 12.72 1.04
CA LEU A 269 -5.66 13.72 0.01
C LEU A 269 -6.10 15.06 0.60
N SER A 270 -6.69 15.05 1.80
CA SER A 270 -7.06 16.28 2.50
C SER A 270 -5.87 17.05 3.06
N LEU A 271 -4.71 16.41 3.17
CA LEU A 271 -3.47 16.99 3.70
C LEU A 271 -2.47 17.37 2.61
N ILE A 272 -2.64 16.88 1.38
CA ILE A 272 -1.76 17.22 0.26
C ILE A 272 -2.24 18.53 -0.35
N HIS A 273 -1.53 19.58 -0.06
CA HIS A 273 -1.68 20.88 -0.70
C HIS A 273 -0.57 21.02 -1.75
N ILE A 274 -0.80 20.48 -2.94
CA ILE A 274 0.08 20.66 -4.10
C ILE A 274 -0.47 21.77 -4.98
#